data_295ed62de5cd5576df51193c113ea147
#
_entry.id   295ed62de5cd5576df51193c113ea147
#
_cell.length_a   1.000
_cell.length_b   1.000
_cell.length_c   1.000
_cell.angle_alpha   90.00
_cell.angle_beta   90.00
_cell.angle_gamma   90.00
#
_symmetry.space_group_name_H-M   'P 1'
#
loop_
_entity.id
_entity.type
_entity.pdbx_description
1 polymer ?
#
loop_
_entity_poly.entity_id
_entity_poly.type
_entity_poly.pdbx_seq_one_letter_code
_entity_poly.pdbx_strand_id
1 'polypeptide(L)'
;MNTQDFCFILKQNSHLLREGCFGLEKENVRVNQDGTLALTPHPAVFGDKGKHPYITTDFSESQVEMITPPLPSVGEALGFMETLHDVVTENIGDELLWPQSLPPVLKENQEIPIAHYSGEFKDKEYYRQKLAGTYGKERQLISGIHFNFSFSEKLMDVLLKSGVCGSSMEEVRETVYFRVVRNFLKYRWLFIWLYGESPLAEETLNVISLKTGEKQPMKCGVSLSLRTSPLGYRNREEFFIDYSSLEAYNMSIDKLIRENRIDGPHELYLPVRIKFLEKDNGSPSYIEVRIVDLDPFTKSGVCASAIYFSHLLLVYSLLKEENGSLTEEELQRATRNQDMASCYGRDEKKELKCCSTTVQQKATSILEDMERILSEYGVLDDEIYRQEMQHNLYLVQNPEKRIGMVLYENINRVGFVPFHLENERQYSET
;
A
#
# COMPACT_ATOMS: atom_id res chain seq x y z
N MET A 1 -11.37 15.92 22.91
CA MET A 1 -12.28 16.16 21.76
C MET A 1 -13.70 15.74 22.13
N ASN A 2 -14.71 16.61 21.93
CA ASN A 2 -16.10 16.18 22.01
C ASN A 2 -16.51 15.50 20.70
N THR A 3 -16.74 14.20 20.74
CA THR A 3 -17.05 13.41 19.54
C THR A 3 -18.32 13.87 18.82
N GLN A 4 -19.34 14.34 19.55
CA GLN A 4 -20.59 14.81 18.94
C GLN A 4 -20.38 16.10 18.14
N ASP A 5 -19.62 17.06 18.68
CA ASP A 5 -19.32 18.31 17.99
C ASP A 5 -18.42 18.06 16.76
N PHE A 6 -17.44 17.16 16.87
CA PHE A 6 -16.59 16.77 15.74
C PHE A 6 -17.42 16.17 14.60
N CYS A 7 -18.28 15.20 14.89
CA CYS A 7 -19.18 14.61 13.93
C CYS A 7 -20.12 15.62 13.29
N PHE A 8 -20.66 16.55 14.07
CA PHE A 8 -21.55 17.62 13.58
C PHE A 8 -20.83 18.55 12.58
N ILE A 9 -19.61 19.00 12.88
CA ILE A 9 -18.81 19.86 11.99
C ILE A 9 -18.48 19.14 10.68
N LEU A 10 -18.07 17.87 10.75
CA LEU A 10 -17.79 17.09 9.54
C LEU A 10 -19.05 16.91 8.67
N LYS A 11 -20.20 16.68 9.29
CA LYS A 11 -21.47 16.52 8.57
C LYS A 11 -21.90 17.80 7.86
N GLN A 12 -21.71 18.97 8.48
CA GLN A 12 -21.98 20.26 7.85
C GLN A 12 -21.04 20.60 6.68
N ASN A 13 -19.85 20.00 6.66
CA ASN A 13 -18.82 20.24 5.64
C ASN A 13 -18.48 18.96 4.86
N SER A 14 -19.47 18.10 4.67
CA SER A 14 -19.32 16.76 4.11
C SER A 14 -18.66 16.71 2.72
N HIS A 15 -18.87 17.72 1.88
CA HIS A 15 -18.22 17.84 0.57
C HIS A 15 -16.70 17.88 0.67
N LEU A 16 -16.13 18.45 1.75
CA LEU A 16 -14.69 18.51 2.00
C LEU A 16 -14.07 17.16 2.36
N LEU A 17 -14.88 16.15 2.73
CA LEU A 17 -14.38 14.80 3.04
C LEU A 17 -13.85 14.08 1.80
N ARG A 18 -14.28 14.49 0.60
CA ARG A 18 -13.82 13.96 -0.67
C ARG A 18 -12.68 14.76 -1.28
N GLU A 19 -12.47 16.01 -0.81
CA GLU A 19 -11.42 16.90 -1.31
C GLU A 19 -10.07 16.56 -0.65
N GLY A 20 -9.02 16.53 -1.47
CA GLY A 20 -7.67 16.29 -0.97
C GLY A 20 -6.64 16.28 -2.08
N CYS A 21 -5.43 15.83 -1.73
CA CYS A 21 -4.41 15.54 -2.73
C CYS A 21 -4.13 14.04 -2.76
N PHE A 22 -4.04 13.52 -3.97
CA PHE A 22 -3.85 12.11 -4.30
C PHE A 22 -2.50 11.94 -4.99
N GLY A 23 -1.70 10.99 -4.53
CA GLY A 23 -0.41 10.65 -5.14
C GLY A 23 -0.22 9.15 -5.20
N LEU A 24 0.53 8.68 -6.19
CA LEU A 24 0.88 7.29 -6.39
C LEU A 24 2.39 7.14 -6.51
N GLU A 25 2.93 6.08 -5.91
CA GLU A 25 4.29 5.60 -6.15
C GLU A 25 4.16 4.17 -6.66
N LYS A 26 4.76 3.87 -7.82
CA LYS A 26 4.71 2.57 -8.47
C LYS A 26 6.10 2.01 -8.62
N GLU A 27 6.35 0.87 -8.02
CA GLU A 27 7.58 0.12 -8.15
C GLU A 27 7.40 -1.00 -9.20
N ASN A 28 8.30 -1.11 -10.17
CA ASN A 28 8.32 -2.23 -11.12
C ASN A 28 9.72 -2.79 -11.29
N VAL A 29 9.84 -4.11 -11.26
CA VAL A 29 11.05 -4.80 -11.69
C VAL A 29 11.13 -4.79 -13.22
N ARG A 30 12.31 -4.47 -13.79
CA ARG A 30 12.56 -4.60 -15.22
C ARG A 30 12.99 -6.02 -15.56
N VAL A 31 12.45 -6.58 -16.63
CA VAL A 31 12.72 -7.94 -17.11
C VAL A 31 13.08 -7.94 -18.59
N ASN A 32 13.80 -8.95 -19.00
CA ASN A 32 14.01 -9.24 -20.42
C ASN A 32 12.75 -9.82 -21.06
N GLN A 33 12.73 -9.93 -22.38
CA GLN A 33 11.59 -10.48 -23.15
C GLN A 33 11.19 -11.93 -22.79
N ASP A 34 12.07 -12.66 -22.14
CA ASP A 34 11.83 -14.04 -21.66
C ASP A 34 11.37 -14.07 -20.17
N GLY A 35 11.21 -12.92 -19.51
CA GLY A 35 10.82 -12.79 -18.12
C GLY A 35 11.97 -12.95 -17.12
N THR A 36 13.21 -13.08 -17.57
CA THR A 36 14.37 -13.06 -16.67
C THR A 36 14.67 -11.63 -16.19
N LEU A 37 15.24 -11.52 -14.98
CA LEU A 37 15.59 -10.23 -14.40
C LEU A 37 16.55 -9.46 -15.32
N ALA A 38 16.22 -8.21 -15.66
CA ALA A 38 17.12 -7.31 -16.38
C ALA A 38 18.25 -6.84 -15.45
N LEU A 39 19.49 -6.90 -15.93
CA LEU A 39 20.68 -6.53 -15.12
C LEU A 39 21.29 -5.21 -15.56
N THR A 40 20.66 -4.51 -16.49
CA THR A 40 21.12 -3.19 -16.96
C THR A 40 21.01 -2.14 -15.86
N PRO A 41 21.87 -1.14 -15.86
CA PRO A 41 21.74 -0.03 -14.92
C PRO A 41 20.49 0.80 -15.19
N HIS A 42 20.12 1.66 -14.24
CA HIS A 42 19.04 2.62 -14.41
C HIS A 42 19.30 3.46 -15.68
N PRO A 43 18.28 3.65 -16.57
CA PRO A 43 18.48 4.31 -17.85
C PRO A 43 19.02 5.75 -17.69
N ALA A 44 20.15 6.02 -18.34
CA ALA A 44 20.86 7.30 -18.22
C ALA A 44 20.03 8.50 -18.72
N VAL A 45 19.03 8.28 -19.56
CA VAL A 45 18.13 9.31 -20.08
C VAL A 45 17.32 10.00 -18.96
N PHE A 46 17.05 9.31 -17.85
CA PHE A 46 16.37 9.89 -16.70
C PHE A 46 17.31 10.71 -15.79
N GLY A 47 18.60 10.80 -16.12
CA GLY A 47 19.58 11.60 -15.38
C GLY A 47 19.89 11.02 -13.99
N ASP A 48 20.11 11.93 -13.03
CA ASP A 48 20.43 11.52 -11.65
C ASP A 48 19.18 11.05 -10.91
N LYS A 49 19.07 9.75 -10.70
CA LYS A 49 17.95 9.12 -9.98
C LYS A 49 17.79 9.57 -8.52
N GLY A 50 18.80 10.17 -7.94
CA GLY A 50 18.72 10.80 -6.62
C GLY A 50 17.98 12.14 -6.62
N LYS A 51 17.90 12.80 -7.79
CA LYS A 51 17.36 14.16 -7.99
C LYS A 51 16.10 14.18 -8.87
N HIS A 52 15.86 13.15 -9.67
CA HIS A 52 14.71 13.14 -10.58
C HIS A 52 13.41 13.11 -9.75
N PRO A 53 12.46 14.03 -10.01
CA PRO A 53 11.29 14.18 -9.16
C PRO A 53 10.25 13.06 -9.30
N TYR A 54 10.27 12.30 -10.41
CA TYR A 54 9.22 11.36 -10.77
C TYR A 54 9.72 9.95 -11.07
N ILE A 55 11.00 9.75 -11.41
CA ILE A 55 11.55 8.46 -11.81
C ILE A 55 12.85 8.21 -11.08
N THR A 56 12.89 7.17 -10.25
CA THR A 56 14.04 6.77 -9.45
C THR A 56 14.20 5.25 -9.45
N THR A 57 15.01 4.72 -8.54
CA THR A 57 15.09 3.28 -8.24
C THR A 57 14.71 3.04 -6.80
N ASP A 58 13.99 1.96 -6.52
CA ASP A 58 13.82 1.52 -5.15
C ASP A 58 15.08 0.79 -4.65
N PHE A 59 15.08 -0.53 -4.52
CA PHE A 59 16.22 -1.28 -3.97
C PHE A 59 17.28 -1.62 -5.02
N SER A 60 16.86 -2.05 -6.21
CA SER A 60 17.72 -2.60 -7.25
C SER A 60 17.84 -1.67 -8.47
N GLU A 61 18.98 -1.74 -9.17
CA GLU A 61 19.09 -1.14 -10.52
C GLU A 61 18.00 -1.68 -11.47
N SER A 62 17.59 -2.93 -11.28
CA SER A 62 16.53 -3.56 -12.04
C SER A 62 15.12 -3.08 -11.65
N GLN A 63 14.97 -2.28 -10.60
CA GLN A 63 13.67 -1.88 -10.06
C GLN A 63 13.48 -0.37 -10.21
N VAL A 64 12.64 0.02 -11.15
CA VAL A 64 12.26 1.42 -11.35
C VAL A 64 11.11 1.79 -10.43
N GLU A 65 11.16 3.00 -9.91
CA GLU A 65 10.10 3.60 -9.10
C GLU A 65 9.62 4.88 -9.77
N MET A 66 8.31 4.96 -10.00
CA MET A 66 7.62 6.08 -10.61
C MET A 66 6.74 6.77 -9.57
N ILE A 67 6.85 8.10 -9.45
CA ILE A 67 6.22 8.89 -8.39
C ILE A 67 5.41 10.02 -9.04
N THR A 68 4.10 10.10 -8.77
CA THR A 68 3.30 11.24 -9.19
C THR A 68 3.46 12.43 -8.24
N PRO A 69 3.27 13.67 -8.71
CA PRO A 69 3.04 14.77 -7.79
C PRO A 69 1.70 14.60 -7.04
N PRO A 70 1.45 15.36 -5.96
CA PRO A 70 0.13 15.41 -5.36
C PRO A 70 -0.87 16.08 -6.32
N LEU A 71 -1.93 15.35 -6.68
CA LEU A 71 -2.94 15.75 -7.68
C LEU A 71 -4.33 15.86 -7.04
N PRO A 72 -5.25 16.66 -7.59
CA PRO A 72 -6.54 16.94 -6.95
C PRO A 72 -7.58 15.84 -7.08
N SER A 73 -7.32 14.80 -7.89
CA SER A 73 -8.26 13.70 -8.09
C SER A 73 -7.55 12.36 -8.34
N VAL A 74 -8.27 11.27 -8.07
CA VAL A 74 -7.83 9.90 -8.38
C VAL A 74 -7.56 9.74 -9.88
N GLY A 75 -8.46 10.26 -10.73
CA GLY A 75 -8.31 10.15 -12.18
C GLY A 75 -7.05 10.83 -12.71
N GLU A 76 -6.73 12.02 -12.21
CA GLU A 76 -5.49 12.71 -12.58
C GLU A 76 -4.23 11.97 -12.09
N ALA A 77 -4.26 11.39 -10.88
CA ALA A 77 -3.15 10.61 -10.36
C ALA A 77 -2.88 9.35 -11.20
N LEU A 78 -3.94 8.65 -11.60
CA LEU A 78 -3.83 7.48 -12.48
C LEU A 78 -3.34 7.86 -13.88
N GLY A 79 -3.90 8.89 -14.51
CA GLY A 79 -3.46 9.35 -15.84
C GLY A 79 -2.01 9.84 -15.86
N PHE A 80 -1.54 10.48 -14.77
CA PHE A 80 -0.14 10.86 -14.65
C PHE A 80 0.76 9.62 -14.50
N MET A 81 0.33 8.62 -13.73
CA MET A 81 1.07 7.35 -13.59
C MET A 81 1.18 6.60 -14.90
N GLU A 82 0.10 6.56 -15.71
CA GLU A 82 0.13 5.97 -17.06
C GLU A 82 1.12 6.69 -17.96
N THR A 83 1.15 8.03 -17.90
CA THR A 83 2.16 8.83 -18.64
C THR A 83 3.60 8.49 -18.21
N LEU A 84 3.84 8.30 -16.90
CA LEU A 84 5.16 7.89 -16.42
C LEU A 84 5.52 6.48 -16.89
N HIS A 85 4.56 5.57 -16.92
CA HIS A 85 4.73 4.22 -17.46
C HIS A 85 5.18 4.27 -18.94
N ASP A 86 4.51 5.07 -19.77
CA ASP A 86 4.87 5.26 -21.18
C ASP A 86 6.28 5.82 -21.33
N VAL A 87 6.61 6.89 -20.59
CA VAL A 87 7.95 7.48 -20.59
C VAL A 87 9.01 6.45 -20.20
N VAL A 88 8.75 5.58 -19.24
CA VAL A 88 9.71 4.55 -18.83
C VAL A 88 9.83 3.48 -19.89
N THR A 89 8.73 2.92 -20.41
CA THR A 89 8.74 1.85 -21.41
C THR A 89 9.41 2.27 -22.72
N GLU A 90 9.20 3.52 -23.17
CA GLU A 90 9.88 4.07 -24.34
C GLU A 90 11.42 4.20 -24.16
N ASN A 91 11.93 4.17 -22.95
CA ASN A 91 13.34 4.46 -22.64
C ASN A 91 14.10 3.30 -21.98
N ILE A 92 13.52 2.12 -21.86
CA ILE A 92 14.19 0.91 -21.32
C ILE A 92 14.63 -0.09 -22.42
N GLY A 93 14.56 0.33 -23.71
CA GLY A 93 14.95 -0.52 -24.85
C GLY A 93 14.03 -1.74 -25.01
N ASP A 94 14.63 -2.93 -25.16
CA ASP A 94 13.86 -4.19 -25.31
C ASP A 94 13.39 -4.81 -23.99
N GLU A 95 13.60 -4.13 -22.86
CA GLU A 95 13.14 -4.59 -21.56
C GLU A 95 11.65 -4.29 -21.37
N LEU A 96 11.01 -5.01 -20.44
CA LEU A 96 9.62 -4.81 -20.04
C LEU A 96 9.53 -4.48 -18.55
N LEU A 97 8.49 -3.77 -18.15
CA LEU A 97 8.13 -3.57 -16.76
C LEU A 97 7.35 -4.80 -16.26
N TRP A 98 7.84 -5.46 -15.23
CA TRP A 98 7.16 -6.63 -14.67
C TRP A 98 5.89 -6.21 -13.93
N PRO A 99 4.67 -6.60 -14.37
CA PRO A 99 3.41 -6.02 -13.90
C PRO A 99 2.85 -6.72 -12.65
N GLN A 100 3.71 -7.39 -11.85
CA GLN A 100 3.31 -8.17 -10.69
C GLN A 100 4.15 -7.78 -9.47
N SER A 101 3.51 -7.75 -8.30
CA SER A 101 4.18 -7.44 -7.02
C SER A 101 5.26 -8.46 -6.66
N LEU A 102 5.04 -9.73 -6.93
CA LEU A 102 6.07 -10.75 -6.75
C LEU A 102 7.07 -10.66 -7.91
N PRO A 103 8.37 -10.75 -7.64
CA PRO A 103 9.36 -10.72 -8.70
C PRO A 103 9.18 -11.90 -9.67
N PRO A 104 9.72 -11.79 -10.90
CA PRO A 104 9.78 -12.93 -11.82
C PRO A 104 10.51 -14.11 -11.17
N VAL A 105 10.41 -15.31 -11.77
CA VAL A 105 11.10 -16.49 -11.25
C VAL A 105 12.60 -16.23 -11.21
N LEU A 106 13.16 -16.23 -10.02
CA LEU A 106 14.59 -16.02 -9.78
C LEU A 106 15.31 -17.35 -9.76
N LYS A 107 16.46 -17.43 -10.41
CA LYS A 107 17.36 -18.60 -10.36
C LYS A 107 18.07 -18.64 -9.00
N GLU A 108 18.46 -19.84 -8.57
CA GLU A 108 19.34 -19.96 -7.41
C GLU A 108 20.64 -19.17 -7.66
N ASN A 109 21.01 -18.33 -6.67
CA ASN A 109 22.14 -17.38 -6.79
C ASN A 109 22.00 -16.35 -7.93
N GLN A 110 20.74 -15.96 -8.25
CA GLN A 110 20.49 -14.88 -9.19
C GLN A 110 21.26 -13.61 -8.76
N GLU A 111 21.98 -13.01 -9.70
CA GLU A 111 22.54 -11.70 -9.49
C GLU A 111 21.41 -10.68 -9.40
N ILE A 112 21.44 -9.85 -8.34
CA ILE A 112 20.51 -8.74 -8.12
C ILE A 112 21.38 -7.52 -7.85
N PRO A 113 21.51 -6.58 -8.82
CA PRO A 113 22.33 -5.41 -8.67
C PRO A 113 21.64 -4.42 -7.71
N ILE A 114 22.32 -4.04 -6.62
CA ILE A 114 21.85 -3.01 -5.72
C ILE A 114 21.93 -1.65 -6.42
N ALA A 115 20.94 -0.79 -6.26
CA ALA A 115 20.91 0.53 -6.85
C ALA A 115 22.11 1.37 -6.40
N HIS A 116 22.90 1.80 -7.37
CA HIS A 116 24.12 2.60 -7.15
C HIS A 116 23.80 4.09 -7.09
N TYR A 117 24.34 4.77 -6.09
CA TYR A 117 24.20 6.20 -5.93
C TYR A 117 25.57 6.86 -5.74
N SER A 118 25.71 8.10 -6.20
CA SER A 118 26.94 8.89 -6.10
C SER A 118 26.71 10.19 -5.33
N GLY A 119 27.82 10.85 -4.96
CA GLY A 119 27.77 12.16 -4.30
C GLY A 119 27.03 12.13 -2.97
N GLU A 120 26.12 13.09 -2.78
CA GLU A 120 25.32 13.28 -1.56
C GLU A 120 24.31 12.16 -1.27
N PHE A 121 24.01 11.31 -2.25
CA PHE A 121 23.06 10.20 -2.12
C PHE A 121 23.71 8.85 -1.79
N LYS A 122 25.02 8.79 -1.55
CA LYS A 122 25.75 7.54 -1.30
C LYS A 122 25.24 6.77 -0.09
N ASP A 123 24.68 7.46 0.90
CA ASP A 123 24.08 6.85 2.08
C ASP A 123 22.88 5.97 1.72
N LYS A 124 22.15 6.29 0.64
CA LYS A 124 21.06 5.44 0.14
C LYS A 124 21.56 4.07 -0.33
N GLU A 125 22.74 4.00 -0.96
CA GLU A 125 23.34 2.73 -1.38
C GLU A 125 23.82 1.91 -0.18
N TYR A 126 24.49 2.55 0.78
CA TYR A 126 24.93 1.88 2.01
C TYR A 126 23.74 1.26 2.77
N TYR A 127 22.65 2.00 2.90
CA TYR A 127 21.44 1.51 3.50
C TYR A 127 20.88 0.26 2.79
N ARG A 128 20.84 0.26 1.44
CA ARG A 128 20.38 -0.90 0.65
C ARG A 128 21.29 -2.12 0.81
N GLN A 129 22.60 -1.91 0.91
CA GLN A 129 23.55 -2.99 1.20
C GLN A 129 23.25 -3.62 2.57
N LYS A 130 22.88 -2.83 3.57
CA LYS A 130 22.48 -3.31 4.89
C LYS A 130 21.16 -4.09 4.83
N LEU A 131 20.15 -3.58 4.12
CA LEU A 131 18.90 -4.30 3.89
C LEU A 131 19.13 -5.65 3.21
N ALA A 132 20.03 -5.71 2.22
CA ALA A 132 20.42 -6.96 1.56
C ALA A 132 20.99 -7.99 2.55
N GLY A 133 21.79 -7.55 3.50
CA GLY A 133 22.34 -8.41 4.56
C GLY A 133 21.29 -8.87 5.57
N THR A 134 20.32 -8.00 5.89
CA THR A 134 19.29 -8.27 6.89
C THR A 134 18.17 -9.13 6.34
N TYR A 135 17.62 -8.79 5.17
CA TYR A 135 16.37 -9.37 4.64
C TYR A 135 16.57 -10.25 3.40
N GLY A 136 17.73 -10.21 2.75
CA GLY A 136 17.99 -10.82 1.45
C GLY A 136 17.59 -9.90 0.29
N LYS A 137 18.31 -9.96 -0.83
CA LYS A 137 18.06 -9.13 -2.01
C LYS A 137 16.75 -9.51 -2.73
N GLU A 138 16.39 -10.76 -2.71
CA GLU A 138 15.23 -11.31 -3.41
C GLU A 138 13.91 -10.74 -2.84
N ARG A 139 13.84 -10.61 -1.52
CA ARG A 139 12.67 -10.03 -0.84
C ARG A 139 12.50 -8.54 -1.16
N GLN A 140 13.59 -7.84 -1.41
CA GLN A 140 13.58 -6.43 -1.75
C GLN A 140 13.07 -6.15 -3.17
N LEU A 141 12.98 -7.17 -4.04
CA LEU A 141 12.35 -7.05 -5.36
C LEU A 141 10.81 -7.14 -5.33
N ILE A 142 10.22 -7.43 -4.16
CA ILE A 142 8.77 -7.39 -4.00
C ILE A 142 8.31 -5.94 -4.14
N SER A 143 7.59 -5.67 -5.21
CA SER A 143 7.15 -4.34 -5.63
C SER A 143 5.68 -4.07 -5.29
N GLY A 144 5.23 -2.85 -5.38
CA GLY A 144 3.84 -2.49 -5.13
C GLY A 144 3.51 -1.06 -5.47
N ILE A 145 2.32 -0.66 -5.06
CA ILE A 145 1.83 0.71 -5.14
C ILE A 145 1.77 1.30 -3.73
N HIS A 146 2.27 2.52 -3.57
CA HIS A 146 1.96 3.35 -2.42
C HIS A 146 0.91 4.39 -2.82
N PHE A 147 -0.16 4.45 -2.06
CA PHE A 147 -1.20 5.47 -2.24
C PHE A 147 -1.04 6.55 -1.18
N ASN A 148 -0.73 7.77 -1.62
CA ASN A 148 -0.56 8.95 -0.79
C ASN A 148 -1.82 9.80 -0.81
N PHE A 149 -2.32 10.16 0.37
CA PHE A 149 -3.51 10.99 0.51
C PHE A 149 -3.37 12.02 1.63
N SER A 150 -3.72 13.27 1.33
CA SER A 150 -3.94 14.30 2.34
C SER A 150 -5.33 14.91 2.21
N PHE A 151 -6.00 15.13 3.33
CA PHE A 151 -7.24 15.94 3.34
C PHE A 151 -6.95 17.37 2.90
N SER A 152 -7.97 18.03 2.34
CA SER A 152 -7.84 19.43 1.91
C SER A 152 -7.54 20.38 3.07
N GLU A 153 -6.74 21.40 2.81
CA GLU A 153 -6.48 22.46 3.79
C GLU A 153 -7.77 23.16 4.22
N LYS A 154 -8.78 23.21 3.35
CA LYS A 154 -10.11 23.76 3.70
C LYS A 154 -10.77 22.97 4.84
N LEU A 155 -10.66 21.62 4.82
CA LEU A 155 -11.19 20.79 5.91
C LEU A 155 -10.43 21.07 7.21
N MET A 156 -9.10 21.15 7.16
CA MET A 156 -8.25 21.44 8.31
C MET A 156 -8.59 22.83 8.90
N ASP A 157 -8.78 23.86 8.05
CA ASP A 157 -9.19 25.20 8.46
C ASP A 157 -10.56 25.24 9.14
N VAL A 158 -11.53 24.48 8.63
CA VAL A 158 -12.87 24.36 9.24
C VAL A 158 -12.76 23.73 10.62
N LEU A 159 -12.00 22.66 10.77
CA LEU A 159 -11.77 21.99 12.05
C LEU A 159 -11.04 22.90 13.05
N LEU A 160 -10.04 23.66 12.60
CA LEU A 160 -9.32 24.62 13.42
C LEU A 160 -10.25 25.74 13.93
N LYS A 161 -11.03 26.36 13.02
CA LYS A 161 -11.98 27.42 13.38
C LYS A 161 -13.07 26.94 14.33
N SER A 162 -13.45 25.69 14.28
CA SER A 162 -14.44 25.10 15.19
C SER A 162 -13.89 24.82 16.59
N GLY A 163 -12.57 24.71 16.75
CA GLY A 163 -11.92 24.36 18.00
C GLY A 163 -12.15 22.93 18.51
N VAL A 164 -12.82 22.07 17.73
CA VAL A 164 -13.19 20.70 18.17
C VAL A 164 -12.02 19.72 18.24
N CYS A 165 -10.96 19.97 17.47
CA CYS A 165 -9.78 19.10 17.39
C CYS A 165 -8.53 19.68 18.07
N GLY A 166 -8.58 20.93 18.50
CA GLY A 166 -7.44 21.63 19.07
C GLY A 166 -7.48 23.12 18.78
N SER A 167 -6.47 23.83 19.25
CA SER A 167 -6.33 25.29 19.15
C SER A 167 -5.26 25.72 18.12
N SER A 168 -4.52 24.78 17.58
CA SER A 168 -3.51 24.99 16.55
C SER A 168 -3.69 24.03 15.36
N MET A 169 -3.09 24.34 14.22
CA MET A 169 -3.14 23.49 13.03
C MET A 169 -2.43 22.15 13.26
N GLU A 170 -1.36 22.19 14.04
CA GLU A 170 -0.60 20.99 14.43
C GLU A 170 -1.49 20.01 15.21
N GLU A 171 -2.25 20.50 16.21
CA GLU A 171 -3.19 19.70 16.98
C GLU A 171 -4.33 19.14 16.13
N VAL A 172 -4.84 19.92 15.18
CA VAL A 172 -5.89 19.48 14.25
C VAL A 172 -5.37 18.35 13.36
N ARG A 173 -4.20 18.53 12.74
CA ARG A 173 -3.57 17.51 11.88
C ARG A 173 -3.24 16.24 12.66
N GLU A 174 -2.68 16.37 13.86
CA GLU A 174 -2.41 15.21 14.72
C GLU A 174 -3.72 14.46 15.02
N THR A 175 -4.77 15.15 15.47
CA THR A 175 -6.06 14.54 15.79
C THR A 175 -6.65 13.78 14.59
N VAL A 176 -6.67 14.42 13.41
CA VAL A 176 -7.26 13.85 12.18
C VAL A 176 -6.45 12.63 11.71
N TYR A 177 -5.15 12.78 11.49
CA TYR A 177 -4.35 11.73 10.88
C TYR A 177 -4.13 10.53 11.81
N PHE A 178 -3.95 10.74 13.11
CA PHE A 178 -3.83 9.64 14.06
C PHE A 178 -5.13 8.86 14.22
N ARG A 179 -6.28 9.56 14.22
CA ARG A 179 -7.60 8.91 14.21
C ARG A 179 -7.79 8.03 12.96
N VAL A 180 -7.45 8.56 11.79
CA VAL A 180 -7.53 7.81 10.53
C VAL A 180 -6.65 6.57 10.59
N VAL A 181 -5.39 6.71 11.00
CA VAL A 181 -4.44 5.58 11.04
C VAL A 181 -4.88 4.51 12.03
N ARG A 182 -5.34 4.87 13.24
CA ARG A 182 -5.82 3.89 14.22
C ARG A 182 -6.97 3.04 13.68
N ASN A 183 -7.96 3.67 13.04
CA ASN A 183 -9.08 2.94 12.46
C ASN A 183 -8.66 2.19 11.18
N PHE A 184 -7.89 2.80 10.29
CA PHE A 184 -7.38 2.13 9.09
C PHE A 184 -6.63 0.84 9.44
N LEU A 185 -5.77 0.86 10.44
CA LEU A 185 -5.04 -0.32 10.91
C LEU A 185 -5.97 -1.47 11.34
N LYS A 186 -7.16 -1.18 11.89
CA LYS A 186 -8.16 -2.20 12.26
C LYS A 186 -8.84 -2.82 11.05
N TYR A 187 -9.06 -2.03 9.98
CA TYR A 187 -9.88 -2.41 8.83
C TYR A 187 -9.07 -2.74 7.55
N ARG A 188 -7.75 -2.49 7.52
CA ARG A 188 -6.90 -2.69 6.33
C ARG A 188 -6.97 -4.06 5.68
N TRP A 189 -7.28 -5.10 6.46
CA TRP A 189 -7.44 -6.46 5.95
C TRP A 189 -8.58 -6.58 4.94
N LEU A 190 -9.61 -5.72 5.03
CA LEU A 190 -10.73 -5.67 4.10
C LEU A 190 -10.26 -5.25 2.71
N PHE A 191 -9.38 -4.24 2.64
CA PHE A 191 -8.76 -3.85 1.37
C PHE A 191 -8.00 -5.03 0.73
N ILE A 192 -7.18 -5.71 1.51
CA ILE A 192 -6.40 -6.86 1.02
C ILE A 192 -7.31 -8.00 0.56
N TRP A 193 -8.41 -8.24 1.25
CA TRP A 193 -9.35 -9.29 0.88
C TRP A 193 -10.10 -8.96 -0.42
N LEU A 194 -10.42 -7.69 -0.67
CA LEU A 194 -11.09 -7.23 -1.90
C LEU A 194 -10.13 -7.10 -3.08
N TYR A 195 -8.94 -6.54 -2.86
CA TYR A 195 -7.99 -6.08 -3.87
C TYR A 195 -6.59 -6.68 -3.73
N GLY A 196 -6.42 -7.83 -3.09
CA GLY A 196 -5.15 -8.54 -3.10
C GLY A 196 -4.90 -9.19 -4.45
N GLU A 197 -3.76 -8.92 -5.07
CA GLU A 197 -3.42 -9.23 -6.46
C GLU A 197 -2.05 -9.88 -6.61
N SER A 198 -1.47 -10.41 -5.53
CA SER A 198 -0.23 -11.19 -5.60
C SER A 198 -0.45 -12.64 -5.11
N PRO A 199 -1.29 -13.42 -5.83
CA PRO A 199 -1.48 -14.83 -5.57
C PRO A 199 -0.19 -15.60 -5.86
N LEU A 200 0.00 -16.72 -5.18
CA LEU A 200 1.21 -17.53 -5.19
C LEU A 200 1.61 -18.00 -6.59
N ALA A 201 2.89 -17.81 -6.93
CA ALA A 201 3.65 -18.70 -7.76
C ALA A 201 4.61 -19.51 -6.87
N GLU A 202 4.43 -20.81 -6.74
CA GLU A 202 5.19 -21.67 -5.80
C GLU A 202 6.72 -21.56 -5.98
N GLU A 203 7.20 -21.38 -7.20
CA GLU A 203 8.61 -21.30 -7.55
C GLU A 203 9.31 -20.06 -6.97
N THR A 204 8.68 -18.92 -7.04
CA THR A 204 9.25 -17.65 -6.51
C THR A 204 9.35 -17.66 -4.99
N LEU A 205 8.36 -18.24 -4.31
CA LEU A 205 8.40 -18.36 -2.86
C LEU A 205 9.49 -19.29 -2.35
N ASN A 206 9.76 -20.37 -3.07
CA ASN A 206 10.82 -21.29 -2.67
C ASN A 206 12.18 -20.59 -2.62
N VAL A 207 12.48 -19.72 -3.59
CA VAL A 207 13.72 -18.93 -3.61
C VAL A 207 13.76 -17.93 -2.45
N ILE A 208 12.68 -17.21 -2.21
CA ILE A 208 12.59 -16.21 -1.11
C ILE A 208 12.70 -16.89 0.26
N SER A 209 12.00 -18.03 0.47
CA SER A 209 11.99 -18.77 1.73
C SER A 209 13.33 -19.44 2.04
N LEU A 210 13.98 -20.06 1.05
CA LEU A 210 15.26 -20.74 1.25
C LEU A 210 16.37 -19.79 1.72
N LYS A 211 16.38 -18.54 1.24
CA LYS A 211 17.41 -17.55 1.59
C LYS A 211 17.12 -16.81 2.88
N THR A 212 15.88 -16.73 3.32
CA THR A 212 15.52 -16.08 4.61
C THR A 212 15.68 -16.99 5.82
N GLY A 213 15.99 -18.27 5.62
CA GLY A 213 16.19 -19.26 6.71
C GLY A 213 14.90 -19.63 7.46
N GLU A 214 13.74 -19.31 6.93
CA GLU A 214 12.45 -19.73 7.49
C GLU A 214 12.26 -21.24 7.25
N LYS A 215 12.14 -22.01 8.35
CA LYS A 215 12.17 -23.47 8.34
C LYS A 215 10.96 -24.18 7.73
N GLN A 216 9.90 -23.45 7.37
CA GLN A 216 8.76 -24.01 6.63
C GLN A 216 8.12 -22.92 5.77
N PRO A 217 7.92 -23.16 4.45
CA PRO A 217 7.05 -22.32 3.66
C PRO A 217 5.63 -22.44 4.27
N MET A 218 5.05 -21.31 4.68
CA MET A 218 3.62 -21.31 4.98
C MET A 218 2.91 -21.84 3.73
N LYS A 219 2.05 -22.85 3.89
CA LYS A 219 1.23 -23.35 2.79
C LYS A 219 0.16 -22.30 2.47
N CYS A 220 0.55 -21.28 1.73
CA CYS A 220 -0.35 -20.24 1.24
C CYS A 220 -1.08 -20.68 -0.04
N GLY A 221 -1.55 -21.93 -0.11
CA GLY A 221 -2.20 -22.50 -1.30
C GLY A 221 -3.49 -21.79 -1.73
N VAL A 222 -3.98 -20.84 -0.93
CA VAL A 222 -5.20 -20.05 -1.17
C VAL A 222 -4.97 -18.55 -0.92
N SER A 223 -3.73 -18.07 -1.14
CA SER A 223 -3.37 -16.67 -0.93
C SER A 223 -4.04 -15.73 -1.94
N LEU A 224 -4.27 -14.49 -1.50
CA LEU A 224 -4.65 -13.36 -2.37
C LEU A 224 -3.49 -12.38 -2.54
N SER A 225 -2.76 -12.07 -1.47
CA SER A 225 -1.64 -11.13 -1.50
C SER A 225 -0.47 -11.68 -0.69
N LEU A 226 0.52 -12.23 -1.38
CA LEU A 226 1.76 -12.64 -0.72
C LEU A 226 2.62 -11.47 -0.31
N ARG A 227 2.58 -10.35 -1.05
CA ARG A 227 3.31 -9.14 -0.70
C ARG A 227 2.93 -8.66 0.71
N THR A 228 1.66 -8.71 1.09
CA THR A 228 1.17 -8.27 2.41
C THR A 228 1.14 -9.37 3.47
N SER A 229 1.49 -10.60 3.10
CA SER A 229 1.55 -11.78 3.98
C SER A 229 2.80 -11.77 4.88
N PRO A 230 2.90 -12.65 5.87
CA PRO A 230 4.13 -12.85 6.63
C PRO A 230 5.36 -13.25 5.79
N LEU A 231 5.15 -13.82 4.59
CA LEU A 231 6.22 -14.18 3.66
C LEU A 231 6.69 -13.01 2.79
N GLY A 232 5.90 -11.94 2.74
CA GLY A 232 6.13 -10.79 1.87
C GLY A 232 7.03 -9.72 2.49
N TYR A 233 6.70 -8.46 2.16
CA TYR A 233 7.48 -7.29 2.53
C TYR A 233 7.18 -6.83 3.96
N ARG A 234 7.83 -7.46 4.94
CA ARG A 234 7.65 -7.19 6.37
C ARG A 234 8.97 -7.21 7.14
N ASN A 235 9.00 -6.53 8.29
CA ASN A 235 10.07 -6.72 9.27
C ASN A 235 10.08 -8.16 9.80
N ARG A 236 11.27 -8.65 10.17
CA ARG A 236 11.44 -10.00 10.76
C ARG A 236 10.76 -10.16 12.11
N GLU A 237 10.65 -9.04 12.82
CA GLU A 237 9.99 -8.95 14.13
C GLU A 237 8.73 -8.09 14.01
N GLU A 238 7.74 -8.39 14.84
CA GLU A 238 6.60 -7.50 15.02
C GLU A 238 6.97 -6.37 15.98
N PHE A 239 6.77 -5.14 15.54
CA PHE A 239 6.99 -3.95 16.35
C PHE A 239 5.64 -3.35 16.77
N PHE A 240 5.53 -3.02 18.05
CA PHE A 240 4.43 -2.20 18.51
C PHE A 240 4.81 -0.73 18.39
N ILE A 241 4.00 0.01 17.64
CA ILE A 241 4.06 1.47 17.51
C ILE A 241 2.80 2.04 18.17
N ASP A 242 2.98 2.97 19.08
CA ASP A 242 1.88 3.61 19.79
C ASP A 242 1.33 4.79 18.96
N TYR A 243 0.10 4.67 18.52
CA TYR A 243 -0.60 5.69 17.75
C TYR A 243 -1.55 6.56 18.61
N SER A 244 -1.34 6.63 19.92
CA SER A 244 -2.17 7.45 20.82
C SER A 244 -1.92 8.95 20.64
N SER A 245 -0.68 9.34 20.35
CA SER A 245 -0.27 10.72 20.06
C SER A 245 0.99 10.74 19.19
N LEU A 246 1.33 11.92 18.64
CA LEU A 246 2.58 12.12 17.91
C LEU A 246 3.81 11.88 18.80
N GLU A 247 3.74 12.31 20.07
CA GLU A 247 4.81 12.07 21.03
C GLU A 247 5.01 10.57 21.27
N ALA A 248 3.94 9.81 21.56
CA ALA A 248 3.99 8.37 21.78
C ALA A 248 4.50 7.61 20.54
N TYR A 249 4.07 8.04 19.35
CA TYR A 249 4.53 7.50 18.07
C TYR A 249 6.04 7.67 17.90
N ASN A 250 6.55 8.89 18.08
CA ASN A 250 7.99 9.18 18.01
C ASN A 250 8.79 8.43 19.07
N MET A 251 8.31 8.39 20.31
CA MET A 251 8.96 7.65 21.39
C MET A 251 9.07 6.14 21.08
N SER A 252 8.05 5.56 20.45
CA SER A 252 8.07 4.15 20.04
C SER A 252 9.18 3.88 19.02
N ILE A 253 9.32 4.75 18.01
CA ILE A 253 10.35 4.65 16.97
C ILE A 253 11.74 4.87 17.57
N ASP A 254 11.92 5.93 18.36
CA ASP A 254 13.18 6.24 19.03
C ASP A 254 13.65 5.11 19.95
N LYS A 255 12.72 4.41 20.61
CA LYS A 255 13.02 3.24 21.41
C LYS A 255 13.62 2.12 20.56
N LEU A 256 12.99 1.80 19.41
CA LEU A 256 13.48 0.77 18.50
C LEU A 256 14.88 1.10 17.96
N ILE A 257 15.15 2.37 17.63
CA ILE A 257 16.46 2.84 17.17
C ILE A 257 17.50 2.70 18.30
N ARG A 258 17.19 3.14 19.52
CA ARG A 258 18.10 3.03 20.69
C ARG A 258 18.42 1.58 21.06
N GLU A 259 17.47 0.67 20.83
CA GLU A 259 17.64 -0.78 21.04
C GLU A 259 18.36 -1.46 19.87
N ASN A 260 18.79 -0.72 18.83
CA ASN A 260 19.40 -1.23 17.60
C ASN A 260 18.55 -2.30 16.88
N ARG A 261 17.21 -2.18 16.96
CA ARG A 261 16.27 -3.07 16.27
C ARG A 261 15.93 -2.58 14.87
N ILE A 262 16.06 -1.28 14.63
CA ILE A 262 15.96 -0.62 13.34
C ILE A 262 17.01 0.50 13.26
N ASP A 263 17.42 0.87 12.04
CA ASP A 263 18.36 1.99 11.82
C ASP A 263 17.65 3.34 11.76
N GLY A 264 16.39 3.34 11.42
CA GLY A 264 15.59 4.56 11.31
C GLY A 264 14.14 4.25 10.90
N PRO A 265 13.27 5.27 10.87
CA PRO A 265 11.85 5.11 10.57
C PRO A 265 11.57 4.45 9.21
N HIS A 266 12.50 4.61 8.26
CA HIS A 266 12.38 4.05 6.91
C HIS A 266 12.50 2.52 6.88
N GLU A 267 13.08 1.88 7.89
CA GLU A 267 13.17 0.43 8.04
C GLU A 267 11.88 -0.21 8.62
N LEU A 268 10.92 0.60 9.05
CA LEU A 268 9.64 0.10 9.49
C LEU A 268 8.74 -0.21 8.27
N TYR A 269 8.50 -1.49 7.99
CA TYR A 269 7.61 -1.94 6.91
C TYR A 269 6.15 -1.93 7.37
N LEU A 270 5.66 -0.72 7.69
CA LEU A 270 4.29 -0.50 8.15
C LEU A 270 3.30 -0.54 6.98
N PRO A 271 2.08 -1.07 7.19
CA PRO A 271 1.02 -1.09 6.17
C PRO A 271 0.48 0.31 5.83
N VAL A 272 0.68 1.26 6.72
CA VAL A 272 0.36 2.67 6.56
C VAL A 272 1.38 3.50 7.33
N ARG A 273 1.81 4.63 6.75
CA ARG A 273 2.70 5.60 7.40
C ARG A 273 2.05 6.96 7.49
N ILE A 274 2.34 7.67 8.56
CA ILE A 274 2.13 9.11 8.65
C ILE A 274 3.38 9.79 8.10
N LYS A 275 3.21 10.71 7.17
CA LYS A 275 4.31 11.44 6.53
C LYS A 275 4.30 12.89 7.01
N PHE A 276 5.50 13.46 7.12
CA PHE A 276 5.76 14.78 7.66
C PHE A 276 6.54 15.60 6.62
N LEU A 277 6.07 16.79 6.30
CA LEU A 277 6.74 17.73 5.42
C LEU A 277 7.31 18.90 6.24
N GLU A 278 8.44 19.43 5.85
CA GLU A 278 9.11 20.57 6.54
C GLU A 278 8.17 21.77 6.71
N LYS A 279 7.34 22.06 5.68
CA LYS A 279 6.36 23.17 5.70
C LYS A 279 5.31 23.07 6.80
N ASP A 280 5.10 21.89 7.36
CA ASP A 280 4.05 21.59 8.34
C ASP A 280 4.59 21.52 9.78
N ASN A 281 5.79 22.06 10.03
CA ASN A 281 6.42 22.21 11.35
C ASN A 281 6.45 20.91 12.19
N GLY A 282 6.67 19.77 11.54
CA GLY A 282 6.72 18.46 12.20
C GLY A 282 5.36 17.86 12.55
N SER A 283 4.25 18.50 12.17
CA SER A 283 2.92 17.88 12.25
C SER A 283 2.65 16.95 11.06
N PRO A 284 1.70 16.00 11.19
CA PRO A 284 1.31 15.12 10.10
C PRO A 284 0.86 15.88 8.84
N SER A 285 1.38 15.51 7.67
CA SER A 285 1.08 16.15 6.38
C SER A 285 0.16 15.32 5.51
N TYR A 286 0.40 14.02 5.44
CA TYR A 286 -0.40 13.08 4.65
C TYR A 286 -0.21 11.63 5.14
N ILE A 287 -1.00 10.72 4.57
CA ILE A 287 -0.96 9.28 4.83
C ILE A 287 -0.46 8.57 3.58
N GLU A 288 0.47 7.63 3.76
CA GLU A 288 0.96 6.72 2.75
C GLU A 288 0.42 5.31 3.04
N VAL A 289 -0.54 4.84 2.25
CA VAL A 289 -1.07 3.46 2.27
C VAL A 289 -0.14 2.58 1.45
N ARG A 290 0.37 1.48 2.02
CA ARG A 290 1.46 0.68 1.47
C ARG A 290 1.08 -0.78 1.18
N ILE A 291 -0.20 -1.11 1.23
CA ILE A 291 -0.71 -2.48 1.10
C ILE A 291 -1.27 -2.82 -0.28
N VAL A 292 -1.09 -1.94 -1.25
CA VAL A 292 -1.65 -2.11 -2.59
C VAL A 292 -0.69 -2.93 -3.46
N ASP A 293 -1.17 -4.05 -3.99
CA ASP A 293 -0.42 -4.88 -4.95
C ASP A 293 -0.42 -4.24 -6.34
N LEU A 294 0.47 -4.69 -7.21
CA LEU A 294 0.44 -4.36 -8.64
C LEU A 294 -0.66 -5.16 -9.35
N ASP A 295 -1.49 -4.45 -10.10
CA ASP A 295 -2.54 -4.99 -10.97
C ASP A 295 -2.01 -5.17 -12.41
N PRO A 296 -1.84 -6.41 -12.89
CA PRO A 296 -1.35 -6.64 -14.25
C PRO A 296 -2.37 -6.33 -15.35
N PHE A 297 -3.62 -6.03 -14.99
CA PHE A 297 -4.69 -5.69 -15.95
C PHE A 297 -4.79 -4.19 -16.22
N THR A 298 -3.94 -3.36 -15.61
CA THR A 298 -3.95 -1.91 -15.79
C THR A 298 -2.54 -1.36 -16.05
N LYS A 299 -2.44 -0.39 -16.95
CA LYS A 299 -1.19 0.30 -17.29
C LYS A 299 -0.63 1.09 -16.10
N SER A 300 -1.51 1.72 -15.33
CA SER A 300 -1.17 2.41 -14.09
C SER A 300 -0.62 1.46 -13.00
N GLY A 301 -0.82 0.15 -13.14
CA GLY A 301 -0.45 -0.87 -12.15
C GLY A 301 -1.41 -0.95 -10.97
N VAL A 302 -2.55 -0.25 -11.03
CA VAL A 302 -3.62 -0.30 -10.04
C VAL A 302 -4.94 0.14 -10.66
N CYS A 303 -6.04 -0.56 -10.39
CA CYS A 303 -7.34 -0.15 -10.89
C CYS A 303 -7.91 1.04 -10.09
N ALA A 304 -8.72 1.86 -10.77
CA ALA A 304 -9.34 3.03 -10.14
C ALA A 304 -10.17 2.66 -8.90
N SER A 305 -10.91 1.55 -8.95
CA SER A 305 -11.74 1.07 -7.83
C SER A 305 -10.92 0.79 -6.58
N ALA A 306 -9.70 0.26 -6.67
CA ALA A 306 -8.82 0.04 -5.52
C ALA A 306 -8.41 1.37 -4.85
N ILE A 307 -8.11 2.40 -5.64
CA ILE A 307 -7.74 3.73 -5.10
C ILE A 307 -8.96 4.45 -4.51
N TYR A 308 -10.12 4.42 -5.19
CA TYR A 308 -11.36 4.97 -4.64
C TYR A 308 -11.76 4.25 -3.35
N PHE A 309 -11.63 2.92 -3.28
CA PHE A 309 -11.92 2.17 -2.07
C PHE A 309 -10.92 2.50 -0.95
N SER A 310 -9.63 2.66 -1.25
CA SER A 310 -8.63 3.13 -0.28
C SER A 310 -9.04 4.49 0.30
N HIS A 311 -9.46 5.42 -0.53
CA HIS A 311 -9.94 6.73 -0.09
C HIS A 311 -11.23 6.63 0.76
N LEU A 312 -12.24 5.86 0.31
CA LEU A 312 -13.44 5.58 1.11
C LEU A 312 -13.10 5.00 2.48
N LEU A 313 -12.13 4.08 2.54
CA LEU A 313 -11.68 3.47 3.80
C LEU A 313 -10.96 4.48 4.72
N LEU A 314 -10.19 5.43 4.16
CA LEU A 314 -9.57 6.51 4.93
C LEU A 314 -10.64 7.48 5.47
N VAL A 315 -11.63 7.87 4.64
CA VAL A 315 -12.74 8.73 5.07
C VAL A 315 -13.60 8.02 6.13
N TYR A 316 -13.95 6.76 5.91
CA TYR A 316 -14.63 5.95 6.92
C TYR A 316 -13.83 5.89 8.23
N SER A 317 -12.50 5.73 8.14
CA SER A 317 -11.62 5.69 9.31
C SER A 317 -11.62 7.01 10.08
N LEU A 318 -11.78 8.14 9.41
CA LEU A 318 -11.98 9.44 10.06
C LEU A 318 -13.32 9.52 10.76
N LEU A 319 -14.40 9.03 10.14
CA LEU A 319 -15.77 9.14 10.64
C LEU A 319 -16.11 8.12 11.72
N LYS A 320 -15.49 6.94 11.66
CA LYS A 320 -15.75 5.83 12.60
C LYS A 320 -15.36 6.21 14.02
N GLU A 321 -16.25 5.94 14.96
CA GLU A 321 -15.99 6.14 16.39
C GLU A 321 -14.80 5.32 16.88
N GLU A 322 -13.99 5.92 17.74
CA GLU A 322 -12.84 5.29 18.37
C GLU A 322 -12.54 5.97 19.74
N ASN A 323 -11.70 5.34 20.54
CA ASN A 323 -11.41 5.79 21.91
C ASN A 323 -10.07 6.53 22.08
N GLY A 324 -9.44 6.96 20.97
CA GLY A 324 -8.16 7.68 20.99
C GLY A 324 -6.91 6.82 21.18
N SER A 325 -7.07 5.48 21.21
CA SER A 325 -5.94 4.57 21.37
C SER A 325 -6.09 3.32 20.49
N LEU A 326 -4.97 2.68 20.22
CA LEU A 326 -4.89 1.36 19.60
C LEU A 326 -3.94 0.53 20.46
N THR A 327 -4.48 -0.40 21.24
CA THR A 327 -3.68 -1.23 22.13
C THR A 327 -2.84 -2.24 21.34
N GLU A 328 -1.76 -2.74 21.95
CA GLU A 328 -0.93 -3.79 21.36
C GLU A 328 -1.74 -5.02 20.97
N GLU A 329 -2.68 -5.45 21.82
CA GLU A 329 -3.57 -6.59 21.53
C GLU A 329 -4.47 -6.33 20.32
N GLU A 330 -5.02 -5.12 20.19
CA GLU A 330 -5.83 -4.72 19.04
C GLU A 330 -4.99 -4.69 17.76
N LEU A 331 -3.76 -4.16 17.82
CA LEU A 331 -2.84 -4.15 16.69
C LEU A 331 -2.45 -5.56 16.25
N GLN A 332 -2.10 -6.43 17.19
CA GLN A 332 -1.81 -7.85 16.93
C GLN A 332 -3.02 -8.57 16.32
N ARG A 333 -4.25 -8.29 16.81
CA ARG A 333 -5.48 -8.84 16.21
C ARG A 333 -5.68 -8.34 14.79
N ALA A 334 -5.46 -7.06 14.53
CA ALA A 334 -5.53 -6.47 13.19
C ALA A 334 -4.48 -7.08 12.24
N THR A 335 -3.27 -7.36 12.74
CA THR A 335 -2.22 -8.05 11.99
C THR A 335 -2.61 -9.49 11.65
N ARG A 336 -3.16 -10.24 12.63
CA ARG A 336 -3.69 -11.59 12.36
C ARG A 336 -4.81 -11.60 11.32
N ASN A 337 -5.70 -10.60 11.34
CA ASN A 337 -6.75 -10.47 10.32
C ASN A 337 -6.16 -10.19 8.94
N GLN A 338 -5.13 -9.35 8.86
CA GLN A 338 -4.40 -9.12 7.62
C GLN A 338 -3.77 -10.42 7.10
N ASP A 339 -3.10 -11.19 7.96
CA ASP A 339 -2.49 -12.47 7.59
C ASP A 339 -3.53 -13.47 7.08
N MET A 340 -4.70 -13.50 7.70
CA MET A 340 -5.81 -14.32 7.26
C MET A 340 -6.32 -13.92 5.87
N ALA A 341 -6.50 -12.62 5.62
CA ALA A 341 -6.92 -12.11 4.31
C ALA A 341 -5.86 -12.38 3.24
N SER A 342 -4.59 -12.15 3.55
CA SER A 342 -3.47 -12.34 2.62
C SER A 342 -3.25 -13.81 2.27
N CYS A 343 -3.15 -14.70 3.27
CA CYS A 343 -2.75 -16.09 3.08
C CYS A 343 -3.91 -17.02 2.73
N TYR A 344 -5.13 -16.70 3.16
CA TYR A 344 -6.32 -17.56 3.03
C TYR A 344 -7.50 -16.86 2.38
N GLY A 345 -7.30 -15.69 1.79
CA GLY A 345 -8.40 -14.87 1.27
C GLY A 345 -9.17 -15.48 0.11
N ARG A 346 -8.68 -16.56 -0.53
CA ARG A 346 -9.42 -17.35 -1.51
C ARG A 346 -10.26 -18.46 -0.90
N ASP A 347 -10.08 -18.77 0.40
CA ASP A 347 -10.92 -19.73 1.14
C ASP A 347 -12.06 -18.97 1.85
N GLU A 348 -13.19 -18.91 1.19
CA GLU A 348 -14.38 -18.17 1.66
C GLU A 348 -14.96 -18.71 2.97
N LYS A 349 -14.72 -19.99 3.28
CA LYS A 349 -15.18 -20.66 4.49
C LYS A 349 -14.26 -20.45 5.68
N LYS A 350 -13.10 -19.81 5.44
CA LYS A 350 -12.14 -19.58 6.51
C LYS A 350 -12.70 -18.62 7.55
N GLU A 351 -12.71 -19.02 8.80
CA GLU A 351 -13.12 -18.18 9.92
C GLU A 351 -11.97 -17.25 10.36
N LEU A 352 -12.31 -16.02 10.70
CA LEU A 352 -11.40 -15.11 11.38
C LEU A 352 -11.16 -15.62 12.81
N LYS A 353 -9.90 -15.74 13.21
CA LYS A 353 -9.52 -16.23 14.55
C LYS A 353 -10.04 -15.37 15.71
N CYS A 354 -10.52 -14.17 15.44
CA CYS A 354 -11.03 -13.25 16.46
C CYS A 354 -12.54 -13.35 16.69
N CYS A 355 -13.28 -14.09 15.85
CA CYS A 355 -14.73 -14.23 15.93
C CYS A 355 -15.17 -15.50 15.18
N SER A 356 -16.28 -16.07 15.57
CA SER A 356 -16.88 -17.27 14.92
C SER A 356 -17.58 -16.91 13.60
N THR A 357 -17.03 -15.99 12.82
CA THR A 357 -17.60 -15.55 11.54
C THR A 357 -16.59 -15.75 10.43
N THR A 358 -17.06 -16.04 9.22
CA THR A 358 -16.20 -16.13 8.05
C THR A 358 -15.65 -14.75 7.67
N VAL A 359 -14.55 -14.73 6.91
CA VAL A 359 -13.97 -13.50 6.38
C VAL A 359 -15.03 -12.72 5.58
N GLN A 360 -15.79 -13.40 4.72
CA GLN A 360 -16.85 -12.81 3.90
C GLN A 360 -17.95 -12.16 4.76
N GLN A 361 -18.48 -12.89 5.76
CA GLN A 361 -19.51 -12.34 6.66
C GLN A 361 -19.04 -11.07 7.38
N LYS A 362 -17.79 -11.07 7.83
CA LYS A 362 -17.22 -9.90 8.49
C LYS A 362 -16.99 -8.75 7.52
N ALA A 363 -16.53 -9.04 6.30
CA ALA A 363 -16.38 -8.05 5.23
C ALA A 363 -17.74 -7.40 4.88
N THR A 364 -18.79 -8.20 4.70
CA THR A 364 -20.16 -7.72 4.49
C THR A 364 -20.59 -6.75 5.59
N SER A 365 -20.47 -7.16 6.85
CA SER A 365 -20.86 -6.31 7.99
C SER A 365 -20.10 -4.98 8.06
N ILE A 366 -18.81 -4.96 7.67
CA ILE A 366 -18.04 -3.72 7.65
C ILE A 366 -18.44 -2.84 6.47
N LEU A 367 -18.66 -3.42 5.27
CA LEU A 367 -19.09 -2.64 4.10
C LEU A 367 -20.49 -2.03 4.30
N GLU A 368 -21.41 -2.76 4.93
CA GLU A 368 -22.74 -2.22 5.29
C GLU A 368 -22.63 -1.07 6.30
N ASP A 369 -21.73 -1.16 7.28
CA ASP A 369 -21.45 -0.07 8.22
C ASP A 369 -20.76 1.11 7.53
N MET A 370 -19.84 0.86 6.59
CA MET A 370 -19.22 1.89 5.76
C MET A 370 -20.28 2.62 4.91
N GLU A 371 -21.13 1.89 4.19
CA GLU A 371 -22.20 2.48 3.37
C GLU A 371 -23.12 3.36 4.23
N ARG A 372 -23.56 2.86 5.38
CA ARG A 372 -24.40 3.59 6.32
C ARG A 372 -23.75 4.91 6.79
N ILE A 373 -22.50 4.85 7.27
CA ILE A 373 -21.78 6.03 7.78
C ILE A 373 -21.48 7.00 6.65
N LEU A 374 -20.93 6.53 5.52
CA LEU A 374 -20.58 7.39 4.40
C LEU A 374 -21.81 8.06 3.77
N SER A 375 -22.97 7.37 3.73
CA SER A 375 -24.23 7.96 3.32
C SER A 375 -24.73 9.00 4.30
N GLU A 376 -24.67 8.72 5.60
CA GLU A 376 -25.08 9.65 6.66
C GLU A 376 -24.31 10.99 6.59
N TYR A 377 -23.05 10.94 6.20
CA TYR A 377 -22.18 12.12 6.00
C TYR A 377 -22.18 12.66 4.57
N GLY A 378 -23.07 12.20 3.67
CA GLY A 378 -23.18 12.71 2.31
C GLY A 378 -21.95 12.45 1.42
N VAL A 379 -21.05 11.53 1.79
CA VAL A 379 -19.90 11.15 0.98
C VAL A 379 -20.37 10.43 -0.29
N LEU A 380 -21.43 9.61 -0.17
CA LEU A 380 -22.02 8.86 -1.27
C LEU A 380 -23.06 9.65 -2.07
N ASP A 381 -23.22 10.96 -1.83
CA ASP A 381 -23.99 11.85 -2.71
C ASP A 381 -23.29 12.05 -4.05
N ASP A 382 -21.98 11.89 -4.08
CA ASP A 382 -21.19 11.85 -5.32
C ASP A 382 -21.39 10.51 -6.05
N GLU A 383 -21.64 10.60 -7.37
CA GLU A 383 -21.97 9.44 -8.20
C GLU A 383 -20.85 8.40 -8.25
N ILE A 384 -19.58 8.84 -8.38
CA ILE A 384 -18.43 7.93 -8.47
C ILE A 384 -18.27 7.16 -7.15
N TYR A 385 -18.28 7.86 -6.02
CA TYR A 385 -18.13 7.22 -4.71
C TYR A 385 -19.29 6.27 -4.38
N ARG A 386 -20.50 6.60 -4.82
CA ARG A 386 -21.66 5.72 -4.67
C ARG A 386 -21.51 4.45 -5.53
N GLN A 387 -21.11 4.59 -6.79
CA GLN A 387 -20.87 3.44 -7.68
C GLN A 387 -19.74 2.55 -7.15
N GLU A 388 -18.66 3.13 -6.67
CA GLU A 388 -17.55 2.38 -6.06
C GLU A 388 -17.97 1.65 -4.78
N MET A 389 -18.78 2.26 -3.92
CA MET A 389 -19.32 1.59 -2.74
C MET A 389 -20.20 0.39 -3.13
N GLN A 390 -21.07 0.55 -4.13
CA GLN A 390 -21.90 -0.52 -4.67
C GLN A 390 -21.07 -1.64 -5.32
N HIS A 391 -20.00 -1.27 -6.04
CA HIS A 391 -19.06 -2.24 -6.60
C HIS A 391 -18.42 -3.10 -5.52
N ASN A 392 -17.98 -2.51 -4.41
CA ASN A 392 -17.39 -3.26 -3.29
C ASN A 392 -18.41 -4.17 -2.59
N LEU A 393 -19.66 -3.73 -2.45
CA LEU A 393 -20.76 -4.58 -1.96
C LEU A 393 -21.05 -5.74 -2.92
N TYR A 394 -20.95 -5.50 -4.23
CA TYR A 394 -21.07 -6.57 -5.23
C TYR A 394 -19.92 -7.58 -5.12
N LEU A 395 -18.66 -7.12 -4.97
CA LEU A 395 -17.50 -8.01 -4.83
C LEU A 395 -17.57 -8.89 -3.58
N VAL A 396 -18.10 -8.38 -2.46
CA VAL A 396 -18.24 -9.21 -1.25
C VAL A 396 -19.32 -10.27 -1.38
N GLN A 397 -20.35 -10.01 -2.20
CA GLN A 397 -21.40 -10.98 -2.52
C GLN A 397 -20.97 -11.99 -3.59
N ASN A 398 -20.02 -11.61 -4.46
CA ASN A 398 -19.50 -12.40 -5.56
C ASN A 398 -17.96 -12.52 -5.48
N PRO A 399 -17.44 -13.22 -4.46
CA PRO A 399 -16.01 -13.21 -4.15
C PRO A 399 -15.13 -13.77 -5.27
N GLU A 400 -15.68 -14.60 -6.18
CA GLU A 400 -15.01 -15.10 -7.37
C GLU A 400 -14.74 -13.98 -8.43
N LYS A 401 -15.39 -12.83 -8.30
CA LYS A 401 -15.19 -11.66 -9.18
C LYS A 401 -14.08 -10.72 -8.70
N ARG A 402 -13.53 -10.96 -7.51
CA ARG A 402 -12.38 -10.18 -7.03
C ARG A 402 -11.18 -10.41 -7.95
N ILE A 403 -10.44 -9.35 -8.18
CA ILE A 403 -9.36 -9.35 -9.17
C ILE A 403 -8.30 -10.42 -8.89
N GLY A 404 -7.93 -10.66 -7.63
CA GLY A 404 -6.97 -11.71 -7.26
C GLY A 404 -7.48 -13.13 -7.56
N MET A 405 -8.80 -13.37 -7.58
CA MET A 405 -9.40 -14.64 -8.01
C MET A 405 -9.27 -14.83 -9.51
N VAL A 406 -9.63 -13.78 -10.28
CA VAL A 406 -9.52 -13.75 -11.74
C VAL A 406 -8.06 -13.93 -12.17
N LEU A 407 -7.15 -13.22 -11.50
CA LEU A 407 -5.70 -13.32 -11.73
C LEU A 407 -5.19 -14.75 -11.49
N TYR A 408 -5.58 -15.36 -10.38
CA TYR A 408 -5.18 -16.73 -10.04
C TYR A 408 -5.64 -17.75 -11.10
N GLU A 409 -6.88 -17.65 -11.57
CA GLU A 409 -7.41 -18.52 -12.62
C GLU A 409 -6.64 -18.38 -13.93
N ASN A 410 -6.31 -17.15 -14.33
CA ASN A 410 -5.53 -16.88 -15.52
C ASN A 410 -4.10 -17.41 -15.41
N ILE A 411 -3.43 -17.20 -14.28
CA ILE A 411 -2.08 -17.74 -14.03
C ILE A 411 -2.08 -19.27 -14.11
N ASN A 412 -3.07 -19.94 -13.51
CA ASN A 412 -3.17 -21.40 -13.57
C ASN A 412 -3.41 -21.94 -15.00
N ARG A 413 -4.10 -21.16 -15.83
CA ARG A 413 -4.40 -21.55 -17.23
C ARG A 413 -3.23 -21.33 -18.16
N VAL A 414 -2.51 -20.23 -18.03
CA VAL A 414 -1.48 -19.77 -18.99
C VAL A 414 -0.07 -20.01 -18.45
N GLY A 415 0.11 -20.00 -17.14
CA GLY A 415 1.39 -19.98 -16.44
C GLY A 415 1.76 -18.59 -15.95
N PHE A 416 2.56 -18.52 -14.87
CA PHE A 416 2.88 -17.27 -14.20
C PHE A 416 3.65 -16.29 -15.11
N VAL A 417 4.77 -16.70 -15.65
CA VAL A 417 5.61 -15.83 -16.50
C VAL A 417 4.92 -15.47 -17.81
N PRO A 418 4.40 -16.44 -18.61
CA PRO A 418 3.76 -16.12 -19.88
C PRO A 418 2.58 -15.16 -19.73
N PHE A 419 1.74 -15.34 -18.71
CA PHE A 419 0.58 -14.48 -18.47
C PHE A 419 1.00 -13.02 -18.24
N HIS A 420 1.99 -12.77 -17.37
CA HIS A 420 2.40 -11.41 -17.05
C HIS A 420 3.14 -10.73 -18.20
N LEU A 421 3.96 -11.47 -18.96
CA LEU A 421 4.60 -10.93 -20.16
C LEU A 421 3.59 -10.57 -21.26
N GLU A 422 2.55 -11.37 -21.44
CA GLU A 422 1.49 -11.08 -22.42
C GLU A 422 0.74 -9.79 -22.06
N ASN A 423 0.40 -9.61 -20.79
CA ASN A 423 -0.28 -8.37 -20.34
C ASN A 423 0.61 -7.14 -20.51
N GLU A 424 1.89 -7.22 -20.13
CA GLU A 424 2.79 -6.07 -20.23
C GLU A 424 3.04 -5.66 -21.69
N ARG A 425 3.19 -6.60 -22.61
CA ARG A 425 3.38 -6.30 -24.03
C ARG A 425 2.21 -5.50 -24.62
N GLN A 426 0.97 -5.73 -24.17
CA GLN A 426 -0.18 -4.96 -24.62
C GLN A 426 -0.05 -3.46 -24.27
N TYR A 427 0.62 -3.12 -23.16
CA TYR A 427 0.85 -1.73 -22.74
C TYR A 427 2.09 -1.10 -23.35
N SER A 428 3.06 -1.90 -23.79
CA SER A 428 4.29 -1.42 -24.40
C SER A 428 4.15 -1.19 -25.92
N GLU A 429 3.13 -1.77 -26.58
CA GLU A 429 2.88 -1.63 -28.01
C GLU A 429 1.86 -0.52 -28.35
N THR A 430 1.24 0.12 -27.37
CA THR A 430 0.27 1.22 -27.52
C THR A 430 0.87 2.56 -27.18
#